data_cc90787030af6de32fe2a1bda11cd9d1
#
_entry.id   cc90787030af6de32fe2a1bda11cd9d1
#
_cell.length_a   1.000
_cell.length_b   1.000
_cell.length_c   1.000
_cell.angle_alpha   90.00
_cell.angle_beta   90.00
_cell.angle_gamma   90.00
#
_symmetry.space_group_name_H-M   'P 1'
#
loop_
_entity.id
_entity.type
_entity.pdbx_description
1 polymer ?
#
loop_
_entity_poly.entity_id
_entity_poly.type
_entity_poly.pdbx_seq_one_letter_code
_entity_poly.pdbx_strand_id
1 'polypeptide(L)'
;GGIDFAVYFSLIDWNFPQAYPISSHNADPLTPEHYQFNLKQVEEIMTSYGPISEIWFDMGSLTPEQSKGLYDLVNRLQPQCMISGRLGNNYVDFSVMADNEYPDYKMSVPWQTAASMFDETWGYRSWQKRGSVQEKVNEKIASLVKVISRGGNYLLNIGPRGDGFVVEFESEVLKNMGEWIHSNSEAIYGTKANPFPHAFSWGDMTTKNNNLYLFVKNNNQFIDLSGFSGNIATIEVLSSRAKCRFNQNQKNNSVRINIPDNTNITPLTVLKVTFKDKFTVLPSEVIHSNHLTAWNAVPEFGHSSLDYYCGYKSLTGYTWDFQTNKKEITPEITFTENEIGKEIMVRVDNEEKVVKLNPSTTIERVDLNAPFDFRFGNLYTKNGKGVFGYVEEENQGNIYTSNWKKIENFNYEEKHEMELNPRQSVLFLQEIESTENQNIAVEIGSGNGVYLLLNGKYITAHLLPTQDEYQKEIVVLPLEKGKNQLLIKYFNHKADRLNFSITPITGWIHYKMKLPAFKLKKSATHQLSIKESNPDSKVSPLRMNNVEVRF
;
A
#
# COMPACT_ATOMS: atom_id res chain seq x y z
N GLY A 1 -28.84 -16.71 -9.68
CA GLY A 1 -28.28 -17.10 -8.41
C GLY A 1 -27.69 -15.99 -7.56
N GLY A 2 -27.83 -14.67 -7.90
CA GLY A 2 -27.29 -13.57 -7.08
C GLY A 2 -25.77 -13.44 -7.15
N ILE A 3 -25.15 -13.95 -8.22
CA ILE A 3 -23.72 -13.79 -8.52
C ILE A 3 -23.62 -13.00 -9.81
N ASP A 4 -22.81 -11.96 -9.81
CA ASP A 4 -22.53 -11.16 -10.98
C ASP A 4 -21.56 -11.89 -11.92
N PHE A 5 -21.70 -11.64 -13.21
CA PHE A 5 -20.86 -12.25 -14.24
C PHE A 5 -19.75 -11.25 -14.63
N ALA A 6 -18.50 -11.74 -14.61
CA ALA A 6 -17.33 -11.03 -15.05
C ALA A 6 -16.59 -11.80 -16.14
N VAL A 7 -15.79 -11.13 -16.95
CA VAL A 7 -15.05 -11.75 -18.06
C VAL A 7 -13.58 -11.41 -18.00
N TYR A 8 -12.74 -12.38 -18.34
CA TYR A 8 -11.31 -12.19 -18.61
C TYR A 8 -11.10 -12.02 -20.11
N PHE A 9 -10.34 -11.02 -20.51
CA PHE A 9 -10.02 -10.73 -21.88
C PHE A 9 -8.51 -10.56 -22.06
N SER A 10 -7.87 -11.51 -22.76
CA SER A 10 -6.48 -11.35 -23.18
C SER A 10 -6.40 -10.37 -24.35
N LEU A 11 -5.60 -9.31 -24.20
CA LEU A 11 -5.35 -8.35 -25.28
C LEU A 11 -4.52 -8.95 -26.40
N ILE A 12 -3.71 -9.98 -26.09
CA ILE A 12 -2.90 -10.70 -27.07
C ILE A 12 -3.57 -12.01 -27.44
N ASP A 13 -3.79 -12.20 -28.72
CA ASP A 13 -4.06 -13.50 -29.34
C ASP A 13 -2.81 -13.92 -30.13
N TRP A 14 -2.10 -14.92 -29.63
CA TRP A 14 -0.87 -15.40 -30.26
C TRP A 14 -1.08 -16.11 -31.62
N ASN A 15 -2.33 -16.48 -31.91
CA ASN A 15 -2.68 -17.10 -33.19
C ASN A 15 -3.29 -16.11 -34.18
N PHE A 16 -3.45 -14.83 -33.79
CA PHE A 16 -3.96 -13.83 -34.72
C PHE A 16 -3.00 -13.63 -35.89
N PRO A 17 -3.46 -13.83 -37.17
CA PRO A 17 -2.53 -13.90 -38.32
C PRO A 17 -1.71 -12.62 -38.55
N GLN A 18 -2.18 -11.48 -38.07
CA GLN A 18 -1.54 -10.16 -38.22
C GLN A 18 -0.95 -9.64 -36.92
N ALA A 19 -0.78 -10.52 -35.91
CA ALA A 19 -0.09 -10.15 -34.68
C ALA A 19 1.41 -9.95 -34.91
N TYR A 20 2.03 -9.15 -34.05
CA TYR A 20 3.49 -9.13 -33.99
C TYR A 20 4.05 -10.48 -33.52
N PRO A 21 5.27 -10.82 -33.91
CA PRO A 21 5.95 -11.98 -33.36
C PRO A 21 6.04 -11.88 -31.83
N ILE A 22 5.82 -12.98 -31.14
CA ILE A 22 5.89 -13.04 -29.68
C ILE A 22 7.32 -12.72 -29.23
N SER A 23 7.49 -11.73 -28.40
CA SER A 23 8.80 -11.34 -27.84
C SER A 23 8.85 -11.41 -26.32
N SER A 24 7.80 -10.93 -25.61
CA SER A 24 7.75 -10.87 -24.15
C SER A 24 6.67 -11.75 -23.52
N HIS A 25 5.73 -12.25 -24.29
CA HIS A 25 4.51 -12.96 -23.88
C HIS A 25 3.49 -12.05 -23.15
N ASN A 26 3.93 -11.19 -22.25
CA ASN A 26 3.03 -10.43 -21.37
C ASN A 26 2.88 -8.96 -21.77
N ALA A 27 3.85 -8.39 -22.47
CA ALA A 27 3.92 -6.96 -22.76
C ALA A 27 4.15 -6.64 -24.25
N ASP A 28 3.85 -7.57 -25.12
CA ASP A 28 3.97 -7.33 -26.56
C ASP A 28 2.94 -6.29 -27.03
N PRO A 29 3.31 -5.37 -27.93
CA PRO A 29 2.38 -4.39 -28.49
C PRO A 29 1.39 -5.05 -29.46
N LEU A 30 0.28 -4.37 -29.70
CA LEU A 30 -0.70 -4.78 -30.71
C LEU A 30 -0.45 -4.10 -32.04
N THR A 31 -0.63 -4.85 -33.15
CA THR A 31 -0.77 -4.23 -34.47
C THR A 31 -2.09 -3.46 -34.57
N PRO A 32 -2.21 -2.49 -35.50
CA PRO A 32 -3.50 -1.82 -35.71
C PRO A 32 -4.63 -2.79 -36.03
N GLU A 33 -4.38 -3.82 -36.83
CA GLU A 33 -5.36 -4.85 -37.19
C GLU A 33 -5.79 -5.69 -36.00
N HIS A 34 -4.85 -6.08 -35.12
CA HIS A 34 -5.12 -6.83 -33.90
C HIS A 34 -5.97 -5.98 -32.92
N TYR A 35 -5.63 -4.71 -32.79
CA TYR A 35 -6.41 -3.78 -31.97
C TYR A 35 -7.85 -3.62 -32.47
N GLN A 36 -8.05 -3.48 -33.80
CA GLN A 36 -9.40 -3.41 -34.39
C GLN A 36 -10.18 -4.71 -34.19
N PHE A 37 -9.51 -5.84 -34.19
CA PHE A 37 -10.12 -7.13 -33.87
C PHE A 37 -10.56 -7.17 -32.39
N ASN A 38 -9.72 -6.74 -31.48
CA ASN A 38 -10.08 -6.66 -30.04
C ASN A 38 -11.29 -5.75 -29.79
N LEU A 39 -11.37 -4.59 -30.45
CA LEU A 39 -12.52 -3.70 -30.32
C LEU A 39 -13.83 -4.42 -30.70
N LYS A 40 -13.84 -5.19 -31.80
CA LYS A 40 -15.01 -5.95 -32.24
C LYS A 40 -15.38 -7.06 -31.26
N GLN A 41 -14.39 -7.77 -30.72
CA GLN A 41 -14.64 -8.81 -29.71
C GLN A 41 -15.19 -8.23 -28.42
N VAL A 42 -14.64 -7.11 -27.94
CA VAL A 42 -15.14 -6.41 -26.74
C VAL A 42 -16.56 -5.88 -26.99
N GLU A 43 -16.85 -5.32 -28.17
CA GLU A 43 -18.21 -4.89 -28.53
C GLU A 43 -19.20 -6.07 -28.51
N GLU A 44 -18.84 -7.22 -29.06
CA GLU A 44 -19.65 -8.44 -29.01
C GLU A 44 -19.89 -8.88 -27.56
N ILE A 45 -18.85 -8.95 -26.75
CA ILE A 45 -18.94 -9.33 -25.34
C ILE A 45 -19.91 -8.39 -24.59
N MET A 46 -19.79 -7.09 -24.79
CA MET A 46 -20.60 -6.10 -24.09
C MET A 46 -22.05 -6.02 -24.59
N THR A 47 -22.37 -6.58 -25.76
CA THR A 47 -23.73 -6.47 -26.35
C THR A 47 -24.49 -7.78 -26.38
N SER A 48 -23.81 -8.92 -26.36
CA SER A 48 -24.44 -10.21 -26.69
C SER A 48 -24.62 -11.17 -25.49
N TYR A 49 -23.98 -10.91 -24.34
CA TYR A 49 -23.95 -11.87 -23.23
C TYR A 49 -24.62 -11.36 -21.94
N GLY A 50 -25.39 -10.28 -22.04
CA GLY A 50 -26.09 -9.69 -20.89
C GLY A 50 -25.22 -8.77 -20.05
N PRO A 51 -25.66 -8.43 -18.81
CA PRO A 51 -24.92 -7.56 -17.92
C PRO A 51 -23.59 -8.17 -17.48
N ILE A 52 -22.51 -7.40 -17.64
CA ILE A 52 -21.17 -7.77 -17.20
C ILE A 52 -20.75 -6.78 -16.11
N SER A 53 -20.39 -7.32 -14.94
CA SER A 53 -20.00 -6.48 -13.79
C SER A 53 -18.55 -6.02 -13.86
N GLU A 54 -17.68 -6.82 -14.49
CA GLU A 54 -16.26 -6.54 -14.57
C GLU A 54 -15.66 -7.15 -15.85
N ILE A 55 -14.83 -6.37 -16.56
CA ILE A 55 -13.96 -6.88 -17.62
C ILE A 55 -12.51 -6.80 -17.18
N TRP A 56 -11.87 -7.97 -17.17
CA TRP A 56 -10.49 -8.13 -16.76
C TRP A 56 -9.57 -8.21 -17.96
N PHE A 57 -9.10 -7.06 -18.44
CA PHE A 57 -8.07 -6.99 -19.48
C PHE A 57 -6.75 -7.49 -18.92
N ASP A 58 -6.01 -8.20 -19.73
CA ASP A 58 -4.70 -8.73 -19.36
C ASP A 58 -3.82 -8.93 -20.60
N MET A 59 -2.51 -9.07 -20.38
CA MET A 59 -1.53 -9.28 -21.43
C MET A 59 -1.42 -8.07 -22.37
N GLY A 60 -0.28 -7.92 -23.02
CA GLY A 60 -0.06 -6.87 -24.01
C GLY A 60 0.30 -5.50 -23.45
N SER A 61 0.77 -4.65 -24.34
CA SER A 61 1.12 -3.26 -24.10
C SER A 61 0.37 -2.36 -25.08
N LEU A 62 -0.49 -1.51 -24.54
CA LEU A 62 -1.33 -0.59 -25.31
C LEU A 62 -0.74 0.82 -25.31
N THR A 63 -0.98 1.56 -26.42
CA THR A 63 -0.79 3.01 -26.39
C THR A 63 -1.90 3.68 -25.56
N PRO A 64 -1.70 4.93 -25.08
CA PRO A 64 -2.77 5.68 -24.39
C PRO A 64 -4.06 5.77 -25.19
N GLU A 65 -3.98 5.95 -26.51
CA GLU A 65 -5.13 6.03 -27.40
C GLU A 65 -5.87 4.70 -27.51
N GLN A 66 -5.13 3.59 -27.53
CA GLN A 66 -5.72 2.24 -27.56
C GLN A 66 -6.42 1.91 -26.26
N SER A 67 -5.81 2.19 -25.10
CA SER A 67 -6.46 2.01 -23.80
C SER A 67 -7.72 2.88 -23.68
N LYS A 68 -7.62 4.15 -24.07
CA LYS A 68 -8.78 5.05 -24.10
C LYS A 68 -9.91 4.53 -24.97
N GLY A 69 -9.59 4.02 -26.17
CA GLY A 69 -10.61 3.51 -27.10
C GLY A 69 -11.38 2.32 -26.52
N LEU A 70 -10.69 1.36 -25.87
CA LEU A 70 -11.35 0.24 -25.20
C LEU A 70 -12.14 0.68 -23.95
N TYR A 71 -11.59 1.58 -23.17
CA TYR A 71 -12.26 2.16 -21.98
C TYR A 71 -13.57 2.85 -22.38
N ASP A 72 -13.52 3.74 -23.37
CA ASP A 72 -14.69 4.46 -23.89
C ASP A 72 -15.75 3.51 -24.48
N LEU A 73 -15.32 2.44 -25.17
CA LEU A 73 -16.20 1.43 -25.74
C LEU A 73 -16.99 0.71 -24.64
N VAL A 74 -16.31 0.20 -23.61
CA VAL A 74 -16.95 -0.50 -22.48
C VAL A 74 -17.92 0.43 -21.77
N ASN A 75 -17.48 1.64 -21.40
CA ASN A 75 -18.31 2.60 -20.69
C ASN A 75 -19.54 3.06 -21.50
N ARG A 76 -19.41 3.16 -22.82
CA ARG A 76 -20.54 3.50 -23.70
C ARG A 76 -21.59 2.39 -23.76
N LEU A 77 -21.17 1.13 -23.75
CA LEU A 77 -22.06 -0.02 -23.91
C LEU A 77 -22.61 -0.51 -22.57
N GLN A 78 -21.76 -0.56 -21.53
CA GLN A 78 -22.13 -0.95 -20.17
C GLN A 78 -21.46 -0.04 -19.13
N PRO A 79 -22.05 1.13 -18.80
CA PRO A 79 -21.44 2.10 -17.87
C PRO A 79 -21.16 1.59 -16.46
N GLN A 80 -21.83 0.50 -16.06
CA GLN A 80 -21.65 -0.15 -14.75
C GLN A 80 -20.53 -1.20 -14.72
N CYS A 81 -19.97 -1.57 -15.90
CA CYS A 81 -18.91 -2.57 -15.98
C CYS A 81 -17.59 -1.97 -15.50
N MET A 82 -16.99 -2.59 -14.50
CA MET A 82 -15.71 -2.16 -13.95
C MET A 82 -14.55 -2.65 -14.82
N ILE A 83 -13.56 -1.81 -15.05
CA ILE A 83 -12.42 -2.09 -15.93
C ILE A 83 -11.14 -2.25 -15.11
N SER A 84 -10.47 -3.40 -15.28
CA SER A 84 -9.26 -3.74 -14.52
C SER A 84 -8.05 -2.86 -14.85
N GLY A 85 -7.17 -2.71 -13.86
CA GLY A 85 -5.94 -1.91 -13.97
C GLY A 85 -4.97 -2.35 -15.06
N ARG A 86 -5.10 -3.57 -15.56
CA ARG A 86 -4.22 -4.10 -16.62
C ARG A 86 -4.56 -3.62 -18.04
N LEU A 87 -5.62 -2.84 -18.22
CA LEU A 87 -5.83 -2.10 -19.46
C LEU A 87 -4.76 -1.02 -19.66
N GLY A 88 -4.26 -0.46 -18.57
CA GLY A 88 -3.14 0.46 -18.57
C GLY A 88 -3.47 1.90 -18.92
N ASN A 89 -2.44 2.76 -18.87
CA ASN A 89 -2.48 4.18 -19.24
C ASN A 89 -3.50 5.01 -18.44
N ASN A 90 -3.83 4.61 -17.20
CA ASN A 90 -4.84 5.22 -16.32
C ASN A 90 -6.30 5.19 -16.82
N TYR A 91 -6.60 4.44 -17.88
CA TYR A 91 -7.97 4.22 -18.33
C TYR A 91 -8.57 2.99 -17.66
N VAL A 92 -8.76 3.06 -16.34
CA VAL A 92 -9.15 1.93 -15.49
C VAL A 92 -9.99 2.39 -14.31
N ASP A 93 -10.74 1.49 -13.66
CA ASP A 93 -11.60 1.81 -12.54
C ASP A 93 -11.03 1.32 -11.20
N PHE A 94 -10.17 0.32 -11.21
CA PHE A 94 -9.49 -0.20 -10.03
C PHE A 94 -8.09 -0.71 -10.33
N SER A 95 -7.23 -0.62 -9.35
CA SER A 95 -5.85 -1.11 -9.42
C SER A 95 -5.79 -2.63 -9.29
N VAL A 96 -4.86 -3.25 -9.99
CA VAL A 96 -4.58 -4.69 -9.89
C VAL A 96 -3.17 -4.90 -9.37
N MET A 97 -3.04 -5.72 -8.34
CA MET A 97 -1.71 -6.11 -7.83
C MET A 97 -1.01 -7.06 -8.80
N ALA A 98 0.29 -7.25 -8.60
CA ALA A 98 0.99 -8.34 -9.25
C ALA A 98 0.38 -9.70 -8.84
N ASP A 99 0.64 -10.72 -9.66
CA ASP A 99 0.04 -12.04 -9.47
C ASP A 99 0.40 -12.63 -8.09
N ASN A 100 -0.62 -13.06 -7.35
CA ASN A 100 -0.51 -13.57 -5.97
C ASN A 100 0.06 -12.58 -4.94
N GLU A 101 0.04 -11.28 -5.24
CA GLU A 101 0.54 -10.24 -4.35
C GLU A 101 -0.57 -9.32 -3.84
N TYR A 102 -0.30 -8.69 -2.72
CA TYR A 102 -1.15 -7.67 -2.11
C TYR A 102 -0.24 -6.62 -1.42
N PRO A 103 -0.72 -5.37 -1.26
CA PRO A 103 0.06 -4.32 -0.61
C PRO A 103 0.34 -4.66 0.86
N ASP A 104 1.40 -4.13 1.43
CA ASP A 104 1.76 -4.35 2.83
C ASP A 104 0.76 -3.71 3.81
N TYR A 105 0.04 -2.67 3.38
CA TYR A 105 -1.02 -2.03 4.13
C TYR A 105 -2.15 -1.53 3.23
N LYS A 106 -3.21 -0.95 3.83
CA LYS A 106 -4.38 -0.43 3.10
C LYS A 106 -3.98 0.61 2.07
N MET A 107 -4.69 0.60 0.94
CA MET A 107 -4.50 1.56 -0.14
C MET A 107 -5.61 2.62 -0.15
N SER A 108 -5.31 3.76 -0.75
CA SER A 108 -6.25 4.88 -0.90
C SER A 108 -7.14 4.77 -2.14
N VAL A 109 -6.90 3.80 -3.01
CA VAL A 109 -7.64 3.56 -4.26
C VAL A 109 -8.32 2.19 -4.23
N PRO A 110 -9.40 1.98 -4.99
CA PRO A 110 -9.98 0.66 -5.18
C PRO A 110 -8.95 -0.30 -5.80
N TRP A 111 -8.89 -1.51 -5.32
CA TRP A 111 -7.94 -2.50 -5.81
C TRP A 111 -8.42 -3.93 -5.66
N GLN A 112 -7.85 -4.81 -6.48
CA GLN A 112 -8.10 -6.24 -6.47
C GLN A 112 -6.79 -6.99 -6.55
N THR A 113 -6.68 -8.13 -5.86
CA THR A 113 -5.59 -9.07 -6.08
C THR A 113 -6.07 -10.22 -6.95
N ALA A 114 -5.25 -10.60 -7.94
CA ALA A 114 -5.41 -11.83 -8.67
C ALA A 114 -4.59 -12.92 -7.96
N ALA A 115 -5.26 -13.88 -7.36
CA ALA A 115 -4.65 -15.01 -6.67
C ALA A 115 -5.00 -16.32 -7.35
N SER A 116 -4.03 -17.21 -7.49
CA SER A 116 -4.23 -18.57 -7.98
C SER A 116 -4.26 -19.57 -6.83
N MET A 117 -4.85 -20.73 -7.07
CA MET A 117 -4.81 -21.83 -6.09
C MET A 117 -3.36 -22.28 -5.82
N PHE A 118 -2.52 -22.25 -6.85
CA PHE A 118 -1.10 -22.57 -6.77
C PHE A 118 -0.28 -21.48 -7.48
N ASP A 119 0.76 -20.98 -6.85
CA ASP A 119 1.57 -19.84 -7.34
C ASP A 119 2.22 -20.11 -8.70
N GLU A 120 2.46 -21.40 -9.03
CA GLU A 120 3.13 -21.77 -10.27
C GLU A 120 2.20 -21.85 -11.49
N THR A 121 0.87 -21.71 -11.32
CA THR A 121 -0.05 -21.90 -12.44
C THR A 121 -1.41 -21.24 -12.27
N TRP A 122 -1.93 -20.72 -13.38
CA TRP A 122 -3.32 -20.24 -13.52
C TRP A 122 -4.26 -21.30 -14.10
N GLY A 123 -3.73 -22.39 -14.64
CA GLY A 123 -4.50 -23.46 -15.26
C GLY A 123 -4.22 -24.83 -14.65
N TYR A 124 -4.96 -25.83 -15.14
CA TYR A 124 -4.80 -27.21 -14.72
C TYR A 124 -3.44 -27.79 -15.12
N ARG A 125 -2.80 -28.48 -14.18
CA ARG A 125 -1.62 -29.29 -14.41
C ARG A 125 -1.79 -30.68 -13.77
N SER A 126 -1.65 -31.75 -14.55
CA SER A 126 -1.78 -33.12 -14.05
C SER A 126 -0.69 -33.47 -13.02
N TRP A 127 0.49 -32.88 -13.12
CA TRP A 127 1.64 -33.08 -12.24
C TRP A 127 1.73 -32.09 -11.07
N GLN A 128 0.72 -31.25 -10.86
CA GLN A 128 0.70 -30.28 -9.75
C GLN A 128 0.84 -31.00 -8.40
N LYS A 129 1.83 -30.62 -7.61
CA LYS A 129 1.94 -31.05 -6.22
C LYS A 129 0.93 -30.28 -5.38
N ARG A 130 -0.02 -30.99 -4.79
CA ARG A 130 -1.16 -30.35 -4.12
C ARG A 130 -1.01 -30.23 -2.60
N GLY A 131 -0.23 -31.10 -1.97
CA GLY A 131 -0.02 -31.08 -0.51
C GLY A 131 -1.29 -31.37 0.30
N SER A 132 -1.42 -30.73 1.44
CA SER A 132 -2.55 -30.87 2.35
C SER A 132 -3.68 -29.89 2.00
N VAL A 133 -4.91 -30.39 1.93
CA VAL A 133 -6.13 -29.56 1.77
C VAL A 133 -6.20 -28.52 2.88
N GLN A 134 -5.99 -28.92 4.13
CA GLN A 134 -6.10 -28.01 5.28
C GLN A 134 -5.06 -26.89 5.26
N GLU A 135 -3.82 -27.19 4.87
CA GLU A 135 -2.79 -26.16 4.74
C GLU A 135 -3.14 -25.16 3.64
N LYS A 136 -3.67 -25.65 2.51
CA LYS A 136 -4.10 -24.78 1.41
C LYS A 136 -5.31 -23.92 1.79
N VAL A 137 -6.26 -24.47 2.52
CA VAL A 137 -7.38 -23.71 3.10
C VAL A 137 -6.88 -22.59 4.01
N ASN A 138 -5.94 -22.92 4.92
CA ASN A 138 -5.37 -21.96 5.85
C ASN A 138 -4.63 -20.81 5.10
N GLU A 139 -3.86 -21.16 4.08
CA GLU A 139 -3.16 -20.21 3.22
C GLU A 139 -4.13 -19.25 2.52
N LYS A 140 -5.16 -19.77 1.86
CA LYS A 140 -6.08 -18.94 1.07
C LYS A 140 -7.02 -18.10 1.95
N ILE A 141 -7.45 -18.61 3.11
CA ILE A 141 -8.18 -17.80 4.09
C ILE A 141 -7.30 -16.68 4.65
N ALA A 142 -6.04 -16.95 4.97
CA ALA A 142 -5.13 -15.92 5.43
C ALA A 142 -4.92 -14.81 4.37
N SER A 143 -4.79 -15.21 3.10
CA SER A 143 -4.68 -14.26 1.98
C SER A 143 -5.97 -13.43 1.81
N LEU A 144 -7.15 -14.06 1.82
CA LEU A 144 -8.44 -13.37 1.78
C LEU A 144 -8.54 -12.32 2.88
N VAL A 145 -8.24 -12.69 4.11
CA VAL A 145 -8.32 -11.78 5.27
C VAL A 145 -7.36 -10.61 5.13
N LYS A 146 -6.14 -10.84 4.69
CA LYS A 146 -5.17 -9.77 4.42
C LYS A 146 -5.67 -8.80 3.35
N VAL A 147 -6.27 -9.31 2.29
CA VAL A 147 -6.80 -8.48 1.19
C VAL A 147 -7.95 -7.60 1.68
N ILE A 148 -8.97 -8.18 2.32
CA ILE A 148 -10.15 -7.41 2.76
C ILE A 148 -9.82 -6.43 3.90
N SER A 149 -8.89 -6.78 4.79
CA SER A 149 -8.44 -5.88 5.86
C SER A 149 -7.67 -4.66 5.32
N ARG A 150 -7.16 -4.75 4.11
CA ARG A 150 -6.47 -3.66 3.38
C ARG A 150 -7.36 -2.94 2.38
N GLY A 151 -8.65 -3.29 2.33
CA GLY A 151 -9.66 -2.65 1.49
C GLY A 151 -9.70 -3.14 0.05
N GLY A 152 -9.12 -4.31 -0.22
CA GLY A 152 -9.12 -4.93 -1.55
C GLY A 152 -10.22 -5.97 -1.75
N ASN A 153 -10.38 -6.37 -3.00
CA ASN A 153 -11.18 -7.50 -3.42
C ASN A 153 -10.28 -8.70 -3.74
N TYR A 154 -10.73 -9.88 -3.37
CA TYR A 154 -9.98 -11.12 -3.54
C TYR A 154 -10.54 -11.93 -4.70
N LEU A 155 -9.81 -12.02 -5.81
CA LEU A 155 -10.08 -12.89 -6.95
C LEU A 155 -9.26 -14.17 -6.80
N LEU A 156 -9.90 -15.31 -6.58
CA LEU A 156 -9.23 -16.61 -6.48
C LEU A 156 -9.50 -17.44 -7.74
N ASN A 157 -8.45 -17.66 -8.51
CA ASN A 157 -8.48 -18.50 -9.70
C ASN A 157 -8.35 -19.98 -9.32
N ILE A 158 -9.08 -20.83 -10.04
CA ILE A 158 -8.98 -22.29 -10.03
C ILE A 158 -8.61 -22.82 -11.41
N GLY A 159 -8.04 -24.01 -11.47
CA GLY A 159 -7.61 -24.65 -12.71
C GLY A 159 -8.49 -25.84 -13.10
N PRO A 160 -9.66 -25.66 -13.73
CA PRO A 160 -10.50 -26.78 -14.18
C PRO A 160 -9.76 -27.60 -15.26
N ARG A 161 -10.07 -28.90 -15.29
CA ARG A 161 -9.56 -29.81 -16.33
C ARG A 161 -10.19 -29.48 -17.68
N GLY A 162 -9.64 -30.07 -18.75
CA GLY A 162 -10.15 -29.87 -20.11
C GLY A 162 -11.61 -30.34 -20.34
N ASP A 163 -12.13 -31.17 -19.45
CA ASP A 163 -13.55 -31.60 -19.43
C ASP A 163 -14.45 -30.65 -18.64
N GLY A 164 -13.89 -29.57 -18.08
CA GLY A 164 -14.60 -28.56 -17.29
C GLY A 164 -14.74 -28.90 -15.81
N PHE A 165 -14.30 -30.07 -15.35
CA PHE A 165 -14.38 -30.43 -13.93
C PHE A 165 -13.30 -29.78 -13.10
N VAL A 166 -13.68 -29.20 -11.98
CA VAL A 166 -12.75 -28.76 -10.94
C VAL A 166 -12.19 -30.00 -10.24
N VAL A 167 -10.86 -30.08 -10.12
CA VAL A 167 -10.22 -31.22 -9.45
C VAL A 167 -10.68 -31.35 -8.00
N GLU A 168 -10.79 -32.59 -7.53
CA GLU A 168 -11.33 -32.90 -6.19
C GLU A 168 -10.61 -32.09 -5.08
N PHE A 169 -9.29 -32.02 -5.12
CA PHE A 169 -8.51 -31.24 -4.16
C PHE A 169 -8.96 -29.77 -4.09
N GLU A 170 -9.09 -29.11 -5.25
CA GLU A 170 -9.50 -27.70 -5.30
C GLU A 170 -10.97 -27.53 -4.87
N SER A 171 -11.83 -28.46 -5.25
CA SER A 171 -13.24 -28.49 -4.82
C SER A 171 -13.34 -28.63 -3.29
N GLU A 172 -12.52 -29.47 -2.68
CA GLU A 172 -12.50 -29.67 -1.23
C GLU A 172 -11.92 -28.42 -0.51
N VAL A 173 -10.87 -27.81 -1.04
CA VAL A 173 -10.34 -26.54 -0.53
C VAL A 173 -11.42 -25.45 -0.56
N LEU A 174 -12.10 -25.26 -1.69
CA LEU A 174 -13.15 -24.25 -1.84
C LEU A 174 -14.34 -24.52 -0.90
N LYS A 175 -14.73 -25.78 -0.72
CA LYS A 175 -15.79 -26.15 0.20
C LYS A 175 -15.43 -25.79 1.64
N ASN A 176 -14.25 -26.17 2.10
CA ASN A 176 -13.79 -25.87 3.46
C ASN A 176 -13.60 -24.36 3.70
N MET A 177 -13.10 -23.64 2.70
CA MET A 177 -13.09 -22.16 2.73
C MET A 177 -14.51 -21.61 2.85
N GLY A 178 -15.46 -22.14 2.05
CA GLY A 178 -16.86 -21.72 2.05
C GLY A 178 -17.53 -21.92 3.41
N GLU A 179 -17.27 -23.02 4.09
CA GLU A 179 -17.77 -23.30 5.45
C GLU A 179 -17.23 -22.29 6.47
N TRP A 180 -15.93 -21.99 6.39
CA TRP A 180 -15.32 -20.96 7.26
C TRP A 180 -15.87 -19.57 6.95
N ILE A 181 -15.98 -19.19 5.67
CA ILE A 181 -16.54 -17.91 5.21
C ILE A 181 -18.01 -17.78 5.67
N HIS A 182 -18.81 -18.82 5.53
CA HIS A 182 -20.20 -18.81 5.97
C HIS A 182 -20.32 -18.53 7.47
N SER A 183 -19.51 -19.20 8.28
CA SER A 183 -19.48 -19.01 9.73
C SER A 183 -19.00 -17.63 10.18
N ASN A 184 -18.23 -16.93 9.33
CA ASN A 184 -17.65 -15.63 9.60
C ASN A 184 -18.10 -14.52 8.62
N SER A 185 -19.20 -14.74 7.90
CA SER A 185 -19.65 -13.90 6.79
C SER A 185 -19.86 -12.43 7.17
N GLU A 186 -20.29 -12.16 8.39
CA GLU A 186 -20.49 -10.82 8.92
C GLU A 186 -19.17 -9.99 8.95
N ALA A 187 -18.04 -10.68 9.16
CA ALA A 187 -16.71 -10.08 9.21
C ALA A 187 -16.07 -9.86 7.82
N ILE A 188 -16.70 -10.41 6.77
CA ILE A 188 -16.14 -10.44 5.41
C ILE A 188 -16.94 -9.55 4.47
N TYR A 189 -18.27 -9.81 4.34
CA TYR A 189 -19.08 -9.14 3.35
C TYR A 189 -19.56 -7.76 3.79
N GLY A 190 -19.35 -6.76 2.91
CA GLY A 190 -19.77 -5.36 3.14
C GLY A 190 -19.01 -4.69 4.28
N THR A 191 -17.82 -5.17 4.61
CA THR A 191 -16.91 -4.57 5.58
C THR A 191 -16.03 -3.51 4.93
N LYS A 192 -15.41 -2.68 5.77
CA LYS A 192 -14.38 -1.73 5.40
C LYS A 192 -13.04 -2.20 5.95
N ALA A 193 -11.96 -1.72 5.38
CA ALA A 193 -10.59 -1.98 5.82
C ALA A 193 -10.37 -1.67 7.31
N ASN A 194 -9.26 -2.15 7.85
CA ASN A 194 -8.74 -1.78 9.16
C ASN A 194 -8.81 -0.25 9.33
N PRO A 195 -9.53 0.26 10.33
CA PRO A 195 -9.66 1.71 10.52
C PRO A 195 -8.42 2.36 11.12
N PHE A 196 -7.51 1.58 11.72
CA PHE A 196 -6.28 2.11 12.32
C PHE A 196 -5.25 2.48 11.24
N PRO A 197 -4.31 3.39 11.57
CA PRO A 197 -3.25 3.79 10.63
C PRO A 197 -2.10 2.77 10.51
N HIS A 198 -2.13 1.69 11.28
CA HIS A 198 -1.08 0.67 11.34
C HIS A 198 -1.64 -0.75 11.33
N ALA A 199 -0.79 -1.70 10.99
CA ALA A 199 -1.07 -3.13 11.11
C ALA A 199 -0.82 -3.62 12.54
N PHE A 200 -1.35 -4.81 12.87
CA PHE A 200 -1.18 -5.43 14.19
C PHE A 200 -0.40 -6.75 14.06
N SER A 201 0.51 -6.99 15.02
CA SER A 201 1.31 -8.22 15.04
C SER A 201 0.48 -9.48 15.32
N TRP A 202 -0.63 -9.33 16.04
CA TRP A 202 -1.52 -10.43 16.40
C TRP A 202 -2.47 -10.85 15.26
N GLY A 203 -2.63 -10.06 14.20
CA GLY A 203 -3.52 -10.39 13.09
C GLY A 203 -4.01 -9.18 12.31
N ASP A 204 -5.18 -9.34 11.72
CA ASP A 204 -5.80 -8.37 10.81
C ASP A 204 -7.19 -7.95 11.33
N MET A 205 -7.81 -6.95 10.69
CA MET A 205 -9.06 -6.39 11.17
C MET A 205 -9.91 -5.85 10.02
N THR A 206 -11.22 -5.99 10.15
CA THR A 206 -12.21 -5.26 9.35
C THR A 206 -13.19 -4.53 10.26
N THR A 207 -13.99 -3.62 9.70
CA THR A 207 -15.03 -2.90 10.44
C THR A 207 -16.33 -2.81 9.67
N LYS A 208 -17.47 -2.85 10.39
CA LYS A 208 -18.81 -2.70 9.83
C LYS A 208 -19.80 -2.28 10.91
N ASN A 209 -20.63 -1.28 10.61
CA ASN A 209 -21.74 -0.87 11.50
C ASN A 209 -21.32 -0.65 12.95
N ASN A 210 -20.24 0.09 13.17
CA ASN A 210 -19.71 0.38 14.52
C ASN A 210 -19.22 -0.87 15.29
N ASN A 211 -18.90 -1.97 14.59
CA ASN A 211 -18.24 -3.15 15.14
C ASN A 211 -16.86 -3.31 14.54
N LEU A 212 -15.95 -3.91 15.31
CA LEU A 212 -14.68 -4.41 14.79
C LEU A 212 -14.73 -5.92 14.72
N TYR A 213 -14.10 -6.46 13.68
CA TYR A 213 -13.90 -7.90 13.50
C TYR A 213 -12.40 -8.16 13.45
N LEU A 214 -11.90 -8.84 14.48
CA LEU A 214 -10.48 -9.09 14.69
C LEU A 214 -10.17 -10.52 14.23
N PHE A 215 -9.30 -10.66 13.24
CA PHE A 215 -8.83 -11.96 12.74
C PHE A 215 -7.51 -12.29 13.45
N VAL A 216 -7.59 -13.09 14.49
CA VAL A 216 -6.47 -13.35 15.40
C VAL A 216 -5.75 -14.63 15.01
N LYS A 217 -4.42 -14.59 14.97
CA LYS A 217 -3.56 -15.75 14.76
C LYS A 217 -3.67 -16.72 15.93
N ASN A 218 -3.74 -18.02 15.66
CA ASN A 218 -4.09 -19.06 16.62
C ASN A 218 -3.20 -19.21 17.86
N ASN A 219 -2.01 -18.67 17.86
CA ASN A 219 -1.07 -18.81 18.97
C ASN A 219 -1.17 -17.70 20.03
N ASN A 220 -2.15 -16.82 19.92
CA ASN A 220 -2.34 -15.74 20.89
C ASN A 220 -3.38 -16.14 21.94
N GLN A 221 -3.01 -16.16 23.20
CA GLN A 221 -3.94 -16.34 24.33
C GLN A 221 -4.68 -15.05 24.69
N PHE A 222 -4.07 -13.91 24.43
CA PHE A 222 -4.66 -12.59 24.56
C PHE A 222 -4.15 -11.64 23.50
N ILE A 223 -4.88 -10.59 23.25
CA ILE A 223 -4.47 -9.49 22.40
C ILE A 223 -4.71 -8.16 23.09
N ASP A 224 -3.87 -7.20 22.79
CA ASP A 224 -4.02 -5.81 23.23
C ASP A 224 -4.39 -4.94 22.02
N LEU A 225 -5.42 -4.12 22.20
CA LEU A 225 -5.84 -3.12 21.24
C LEU A 225 -5.88 -1.77 21.93
N SER A 226 -5.24 -0.75 21.34
CA SER A 226 -5.17 0.60 21.88
C SER A 226 -5.39 1.65 20.80
N GLY A 227 -5.52 2.92 21.20
CA GLY A 227 -5.67 4.03 20.26
C GLY A 227 -7.10 4.21 19.75
N PHE A 228 -8.11 3.93 20.56
CA PHE A 228 -9.51 4.14 20.21
C PHE A 228 -10.31 4.73 21.39
N SER A 229 -11.42 5.38 21.06
CA SER A 229 -12.48 5.73 22.02
C SER A 229 -13.74 4.94 21.70
N GLY A 230 -14.57 4.77 22.72
CA GLY A 230 -15.80 3.99 22.67
C GLY A 230 -15.85 2.94 23.77
N ASN A 231 -17.05 2.72 24.32
CA ASN A 231 -17.28 1.73 25.38
C ASN A 231 -17.65 0.39 24.76
N ILE A 232 -16.87 -0.64 25.06
CA ILE A 232 -17.16 -1.99 24.59
C ILE A 232 -18.37 -2.55 25.34
N ALA A 233 -19.33 -3.06 24.58
CA ALA A 233 -20.49 -3.76 25.12
C ALA A 233 -20.18 -5.24 25.31
N THR A 234 -19.70 -5.89 24.25
CA THR A 234 -19.41 -7.34 24.26
C THR A 234 -18.27 -7.65 23.31
N ILE A 235 -17.55 -8.71 23.64
CA ILE A 235 -16.60 -9.35 22.73
C ILE A 235 -16.96 -10.84 22.68
N GLU A 236 -17.08 -11.38 21.49
CA GLU A 236 -17.39 -12.79 21.27
C GLU A 236 -16.63 -13.39 20.09
N VAL A 237 -16.38 -14.68 20.16
CA VAL A 237 -15.91 -15.46 19.00
C VAL A 237 -17.07 -15.56 18.02
N LEU A 238 -16.88 -15.06 16.80
CA LEU A 238 -17.98 -14.90 15.84
C LEU A 238 -18.66 -16.23 15.47
N SER A 239 -17.89 -17.27 15.23
CA SER A 239 -18.39 -18.60 14.80
C SER A 239 -19.12 -19.36 15.91
N SER A 240 -18.64 -19.30 17.15
CA SER A 240 -19.18 -20.08 18.28
C SER A 240 -20.06 -19.29 19.24
N ARG A 241 -20.08 -17.94 19.11
CA ARG A 241 -20.74 -17.01 20.05
C ARG A 241 -20.20 -17.07 21.48
N ALA A 242 -19.07 -17.74 21.69
CA ALA A 242 -18.42 -17.78 22.99
C ALA A 242 -17.96 -16.39 23.42
N LYS A 243 -18.31 -16.00 24.64
CA LYS A 243 -17.95 -14.67 25.18
C LYS A 243 -16.48 -14.63 25.58
N CYS A 244 -15.79 -13.58 25.16
CA CYS A 244 -14.43 -13.29 25.58
C CYS A 244 -14.41 -12.41 26.82
N ARG A 245 -13.56 -12.74 27.79
CA ARG A 245 -13.27 -11.84 28.90
C ARG A 245 -12.36 -10.71 28.40
N PHE A 246 -12.64 -9.50 28.82
CA PHE A 246 -11.80 -8.36 28.45
C PHE A 246 -11.68 -7.37 29.61
N ASN A 247 -10.59 -6.61 29.61
CA ASN A 247 -10.35 -5.51 30.54
C ASN A 247 -10.09 -4.23 29.75
N GLN A 248 -11.07 -3.33 29.73
CA GLN A 248 -10.95 -2.04 29.05
C GLN A 248 -10.46 -0.98 30.04
N ASN A 249 -9.36 -0.31 29.67
CA ASN A 249 -8.81 0.83 30.38
C ASN A 249 -9.09 2.12 29.60
N GLN A 250 -10.11 2.86 30.03
CA GLN A 250 -10.52 4.10 29.37
C GLN A 250 -9.48 5.23 29.50
N LYS A 251 -8.67 5.23 30.58
CA LYS A 251 -7.63 6.26 30.75
C LYS A 251 -6.51 6.13 29.72
N ASN A 252 -6.21 4.90 29.33
CA ASN A 252 -5.15 4.58 28.36
C ASN A 252 -5.72 4.27 26.98
N ASN A 253 -7.04 4.41 26.77
CA ASN A 253 -7.71 4.12 25.50
C ASN A 253 -7.33 2.74 24.94
N SER A 254 -7.36 1.72 25.80
CA SER A 254 -6.90 0.38 25.49
C SER A 254 -7.82 -0.71 26.04
N VAL A 255 -7.73 -1.89 25.45
CA VAL A 255 -8.40 -3.10 25.93
C VAL A 255 -7.48 -4.29 25.80
N ARG A 256 -7.41 -5.13 26.83
CA ARG A 256 -6.87 -6.48 26.76
C ARG A 256 -8.02 -7.47 26.63
N ILE A 257 -7.94 -8.32 25.61
CA ILE A 257 -8.96 -9.31 25.28
C ILE A 257 -8.33 -10.70 25.48
N ASN A 258 -8.94 -11.52 26.32
CA ASN A 258 -8.51 -12.90 26.52
C ASN A 258 -9.32 -13.82 25.58
N ILE A 259 -8.61 -14.64 24.83
CA ILE A 259 -9.21 -15.61 23.90
C ILE A 259 -9.54 -16.87 24.71
N PRO A 260 -10.76 -17.42 24.60
CA PRO A 260 -11.13 -18.62 25.34
C PRO A 260 -10.29 -19.84 24.96
N ASP A 261 -9.81 -20.61 25.92
CA ASP A 261 -8.88 -21.74 25.75
C ASP A 261 -9.40 -22.88 24.84
N ASN A 262 -10.72 -23.02 24.70
CA ASN A 262 -11.34 -24.10 23.92
C ASN A 262 -11.76 -23.67 22.49
N THR A 263 -11.25 -22.57 21.98
CA THR A 263 -11.51 -22.17 20.61
C THR A 263 -10.60 -22.95 19.67
N ASN A 264 -11.06 -24.15 19.26
CA ASN A 264 -10.43 -24.92 18.19
C ASN A 264 -10.62 -24.21 16.86
N ILE A 265 -9.71 -23.26 16.54
CA ILE A 265 -9.91 -22.38 15.41
C ILE A 265 -8.67 -22.43 14.51
N THR A 266 -8.88 -23.06 13.40
CA THR A 266 -7.96 -23.00 12.26
C THR A 266 -8.72 -22.39 11.08
N PRO A 267 -8.11 -21.47 10.31
CA PRO A 267 -6.75 -20.92 10.48
C PRO A 267 -6.68 -19.68 11.36
N LEU A 268 -7.80 -18.96 11.57
CA LEU A 268 -7.88 -17.70 12.30
C LEU A 268 -9.11 -17.69 13.21
N THR A 269 -8.92 -17.17 14.43
CA THR A 269 -10.05 -16.85 15.31
C THR A 269 -10.63 -15.49 14.93
N VAL A 270 -11.93 -15.43 14.69
CA VAL A 270 -12.60 -14.16 14.41
C VAL A 270 -13.36 -13.69 15.65
N LEU A 271 -12.95 -12.54 16.19
CA LEU A 271 -13.63 -11.91 17.32
C LEU A 271 -14.47 -10.74 16.82
N LYS A 272 -15.72 -10.66 17.29
CA LYS A 272 -16.58 -9.48 17.10
C LYS A 272 -16.53 -8.64 18.35
N VAL A 273 -16.09 -7.38 18.19
CA VAL A 273 -16.14 -6.35 19.24
C VAL A 273 -17.31 -5.43 18.95
N THR A 274 -18.27 -5.40 19.84
CA THR A 274 -19.47 -4.54 19.74
C THR A 274 -19.35 -3.39 20.73
N PHE A 275 -19.60 -2.16 20.28
CA PHE A 275 -19.55 -0.97 21.09
C PHE A 275 -20.95 -0.52 21.54
N LYS A 276 -21.05 0.04 22.75
CA LYS A 276 -22.28 0.67 23.29
C LYS A 276 -22.54 2.03 22.65
N ASP A 277 -21.47 2.75 22.33
CA ASP A 277 -21.44 4.09 21.77
C ASP A 277 -20.59 4.12 20.49
N LYS A 278 -20.37 5.30 19.95
CA LYS A 278 -19.58 5.46 18.73
C LYS A 278 -18.12 5.04 18.95
N PHE A 279 -17.67 4.07 18.18
CA PHE A 279 -16.25 3.74 18.03
C PHE A 279 -15.55 4.81 17.18
N THR A 280 -14.40 5.28 17.64
CA THR A 280 -13.54 6.20 16.89
C THR A 280 -12.08 5.84 17.14
N VAL A 281 -11.30 5.71 16.10
CA VAL A 281 -9.83 5.60 16.22
C VAL A 281 -9.31 6.96 16.65
N LEU A 282 -8.50 6.95 17.68
CA LEU A 282 -7.87 8.17 18.17
C LEU A 282 -6.65 8.48 17.32
N PRO A 283 -6.33 9.76 17.14
CA PRO A 283 -5.06 10.15 16.55
C PRO A 283 -3.92 9.50 17.31
N SER A 284 -2.92 9.02 16.60
CA SER A 284 -1.72 8.45 17.23
C SER A 284 -0.97 9.51 18.05
N GLU A 285 -1.07 10.76 17.63
CA GLU A 285 -0.51 11.92 18.29
C GLU A 285 -1.34 13.16 17.93
N VAL A 286 -1.80 13.91 18.93
CA VAL A 286 -2.38 15.23 18.71
C VAL A 286 -1.31 16.28 18.94
N ILE A 287 -1.01 17.03 17.89
CA ILE A 287 0.08 18.00 17.89
C ILE A 287 -0.43 19.32 18.48
N HIS A 288 0.22 19.79 19.53
CA HIS A 288 -0.12 21.04 20.20
C HIS A 288 0.79 22.22 19.78
N SER A 289 1.80 21.93 18.95
CA SER A 289 2.67 22.94 18.38
C SER A 289 2.17 23.38 17.01
N ASN A 290 2.64 24.52 16.54
CA ASN A 290 2.40 24.99 15.18
C ASN A 290 3.36 24.38 14.14
N HIS A 291 4.08 23.33 14.51
CA HIS A 291 5.07 22.67 13.67
C HIS A 291 4.62 21.25 13.33
N LEU A 292 4.05 21.10 12.16
CA LEU A 292 3.65 19.83 11.57
C LEU A 292 4.73 19.42 10.57
N THR A 293 5.28 18.24 10.73
CA THR A 293 6.35 17.73 9.88
C THR A 293 5.92 16.44 9.21
N ALA A 294 6.53 16.06 8.12
CA ALA A 294 6.34 14.71 7.56
C ALA A 294 6.64 13.63 8.61
N TRP A 295 7.45 13.96 9.57
CA TRP A 295 7.89 13.10 10.67
C TRP A 295 6.80 12.80 11.71
N ASN A 296 6.00 13.81 12.08
CA ASN A 296 4.89 13.63 13.02
C ASN A 296 3.54 13.46 12.31
N ALA A 297 3.56 13.27 11.00
CA ALA A 297 2.40 12.95 10.20
C ALA A 297 2.03 11.47 10.29
N VAL A 298 0.78 11.17 10.01
CA VAL A 298 0.37 9.86 9.53
C VAL A 298 0.56 9.86 8.01
N PRO A 299 1.52 9.07 7.47
CA PRO A 299 1.74 9.01 6.03
C PRO A 299 0.58 8.28 5.36
N GLU A 300 0.18 8.77 4.20
CA GLU A 300 -0.80 8.10 3.35
C GLU A 300 -0.10 7.51 2.14
N PHE A 301 -0.35 6.24 1.90
CA PHE A 301 0.20 5.51 0.77
C PHE A 301 -0.91 5.14 -0.20
N GLY A 302 -0.61 5.26 -1.46
CA GLY A 302 -1.51 4.90 -2.54
C GLY A 302 -0.72 4.62 -3.79
N HIS A 303 -1.43 4.53 -4.89
CA HIS A 303 -0.81 4.51 -6.20
C HIS A 303 -0.73 5.92 -6.76
N SER A 304 0.32 6.18 -7.50
CA SER A 304 0.39 7.34 -8.38
C SER A 304 -0.53 7.18 -9.60
N SER A 305 -1.00 5.98 -9.89
CA SER A 305 -2.01 5.69 -10.91
C SER A 305 -2.78 4.41 -10.61
N LEU A 306 -3.90 4.17 -11.31
CA LEU A 306 -4.65 2.92 -11.29
C LEU A 306 -4.14 1.91 -12.34
N ASP A 307 -2.99 2.17 -12.93
CA ASP A 307 -2.42 1.40 -14.02
C ASP A 307 -1.85 0.05 -13.57
N TYR A 308 -1.54 -0.79 -14.53
CA TYR A 308 -0.87 -2.06 -14.32
C TYR A 308 0.45 -1.88 -13.55
N TYR A 309 0.77 -2.77 -12.65
CA TYR A 309 1.84 -2.65 -11.66
C TYR A 309 1.65 -1.54 -10.62
N CYS A 310 0.47 -0.97 -10.54
CA CYS A 310 0.14 0.01 -9.49
C CYS A 310 0.10 -0.59 -8.07
N GLY A 311 0.38 -1.86 -7.90
CA GLY A 311 0.56 -2.51 -6.61
C GLY A 311 1.69 -1.92 -5.79
N TYR A 312 2.44 -1.02 -6.39
CA TYR A 312 3.56 -0.37 -5.76
C TYR A 312 3.10 0.80 -4.90
N LYS A 313 3.36 0.64 -3.63
CA LYS A 313 3.05 1.63 -2.63
C LYS A 313 3.91 2.88 -2.84
N SER A 314 3.28 4.00 -3.05
CA SER A 314 3.93 5.30 -3.08
C SER A 314 3.37 6.19 -1.97
N LEU A 315 4.20 7.04 -1.42
CA LEU A 315 3.78 8.06 -0.48
C LEU A 315 3.01 9.15 -1.25
N THR A 316 1.70 9.22 -1.03
CA THR A 316 0.81 10.13 -1.75
C THR A 316 0.34 11.31 -0.92
N GLY A 317 0.58 11.28 0.39
CA GLY A 317 0.17 12.37 1.26
C GLY A 317 0.52 12.18 2.72
N TYR A 318 0.13 13.19 3.49
CA TYR A 318 0.34 13.28 4.92
C TYR A 318 -0.91 13.78 5.62
N THR A 319 -1.18 13.27 6.82
CA THR A 319 -2.29 13.70 7.65
C THR A 319 -1.80 13.97 9.08
N TRP A 320 -2.23 15.07 9.66
CA TRP A 320 -1.93 15.48 11.03
C TRP A 320 -3.22 15.77 11.77
N ASP A 321 -3.28 15.35 13.03
CA ASP A 321 -4.27 15.80 13.98
C ASP A 321 -3.63 16.82 14.90
N PHE A 322 -4.22 18.02 15.03
CA PHE A 322 -3.64 19.12 15.81
C PHE A 322 -4.69 19.89 16.58
N GLN A 323 -4.25 20.60 17.63
CA GLN A 323 -5.08 21.50 18.41
C GLN A 323 -4.54 22.93 18.41
N THR A 324 -5.44 23.89 18.27
CA THR A 324 -5.09 25.31 18.32
C THR A 324 -6.26 26.13 18.86
N ASN A 325 -5.94 27.27 19.47
CA ASN A 325 -6.93 28.26 19.94
C ASN A 325 -7.30 29.29 18.84
N LYS A 326 -6.71 29.18 17.65
CA LYS A 326 -6.98 30.09 16.54
C LYS A 326 -8.31 29.76 15.89
N LYS A 327 -8.96 30.80 15.35
CA LYS A 327 -10.21 30.65 14.58
C LYS A 327 -9.93 30.44 13.08
N GLU A 328 -8.71 30.68 12.66
CA GLU A 328 -8.24 30.58 11.29
C GLU A 328 -6.76 30.22 11.27
N ILE A 329 -6.37 29.41 10.33
CA ILE A 329 -4.97 29.05 10.07
C ILE A 329 -4.63 29.31 8.61
N THR A 330 -3.38 29.70 8.38
CA THR A 330 -2.77 29.79 7.04
C THR A 330 -1.54 28.89 7.04
N PRO A 331 -1.64 27.63 6.58
CA PRO A 331 -0.49 26.74 6.56
C PRO A 331 0.59 27.27 5.60
N GLU A 332 1.83 27.10 5.98
CA GLU A 332 2.99 27.34 5.11
C GLU A 332 3.72 26.00 4.94
N ILE A 333 3.88 25.55 3.71
CA ILE A 333 4.53 24.27 3.40
C ILE A 333 5.95 24.51 2.90
N THR A 334 6.81 23.54 3.19
CA THR A 334 8.18 23.46 2.67
C THR A 334 8.34 22.18 1.86
N PHE A 335 8.82 22.31 0.63
CA PHE A 335 8.94 21.20 -0.33
C PHE A 335 10.22 21.35 -1.17
N THR A 336 10.62 20.27 -1.84
CA THR A 336 11.80 20.26 -2.71
C THR A 336 11.44 20.64 -4.15
N GLU A 337 12.45 20.81 -4.99
CA GLU A 337 12.27 21.12 -6.41
C GLU A 337 11.46 20.05 -7.17
N ASN A 338 11.46 18.81 -6.68
CA ASN A 338 10.73 17.71 -7.29
C ASN A 338 9.20 17.88 -7.22
N GLU A 339 8.71 18.70 -6.33
CA GLU A 339 7.28 18.98 -6.15
C GLU A 339 6.78 20.19 -6.94
N ILE A 340 7.70 20.96 -7.55
CA ILE A 340 7.31 22.14 -8.34
C ILE A 340 6.40 21.72 -9.49
N GLY A 341 5.26 22.41 -9.58
CA GLY A 341 4.25 22.16 -10.62
C GLY A 341 3.20 21.12 -10.27
N LYS A 342 3.40 20.32 -9.22
CA LYS A 342 2.38 19.38 -8.75
C LYS A 342 1.15 20.10 -8.21
N GLU A 343 -0.01 19.49 -8.39
CA GLU A 343 -1.24 19.90 -7.74
C GLU A 343 -1.46 19.06 -6.49
N ILE A 344 -1.67 19.74 -5.37
CA ILE A 344 -1.99 19.10 -4.10
C ILE A 344 -3.39 19.47 -3.64
N MET A 345 -4.06 18.53 -3.02
CA MET A 345 -5.29 18.74 -2.30
C MET A 345 -4.97 18.97 -0.83
N VAL A 346 -5.36 20.12 -0.33
CA VAL A 346 -5.20 20.50 1.08
C VAL A 346 -6.58 20.50 1.71
N ARG A 347 -6.76 19.68 2.73
CA ARG A 347 -8.03 19.59 3.48
C ARG A 347 -7.80 19.91 4.94
N VAL A 348 -8.60 20.77 5.48
CA VAL A 348 -8.70 21.01 6.92
C VAL A 348 -10.12 20.68 7.37
N ASP A 349 -10.28 19.67 8.19
CA ASP A 349 -11.55 19.08 8.60
C ASP A 349 -12.41 18.70 7.36
N ASN A 350 -13.46 19.50 7.08
CA ASN A 350 -14.37 19.28 5.95
C ASN A 350 -14.15 20.29 4.80
N GLU A 351 -13.24 21.23 4.93
CA GLU A 351 -12.94 22.22 3.89
C GLU A 351 -11.73 21.77 3.07
N GLU A 352 -11.88 21.71 1.75
CA GLU A 352 -10.89 21.19 0.81
C GLU A 352 -10.55 22.25 -0.25
N LYS A 353 -9.28 22.38 -0.60
CA LYS A 353 -8.76 23.28 -1.62
C LYS A 353 -7.67 22.61 -2.43
N VAL A 354 -7.72 22.77 -3.75
CA VAL A 354 -6.64 22.33 -4.65
C VAL A 354 -5.68 23.49 -4.88
N VAL A 355 -4.39 23.19 -4.76
CA VAL A 355 -3.32 24.19 -4.85
C VAL A 355 -2.20 23.65 -5.74
N LYS A 356 -1.72 24.45 -6.68
CA LYS A 356 -0.55 24.14 -7.48
C LYS A 356 0.71 24.64 -6.78
N LEU A 357 1.70 23.77 -6.61
CA LEU A 357 2.98 24.10 -5.98
C LEU A 357 3.83 24.94 -6.94
N ASN A 358 3.73 26.25 -6.82
CA ASN A 358 4.59 27.20 -7.53
C ASN A 358 5.37 28.01 -6.51
N PRO A 359 6.71 28.06 -6.59
CA PRO A 359 7.49 28.87 -5.68
C PRO A 359 7.19 30.35 -5.98
N SER A 360 6.48 31.02 -5.09
CA SER A 360 6.38 32.47 -5.15
C SER A 360 7.63 33.08 -4.53
N THR A 361 8.60 33.45 -5.33
CA THR A 361 9.68 34.45 -5.09
C THR A 361 10.57 34.37 -3.84
N THR A 362 10.30 33.52 -2.85
CA THR A 362 11.17 33.38 -1.68
C THR A 362 11.79 32.01 -1.66
N ILE A 363 12.91 31.85 -2.33
CA ILE A 363 13.78 30.68 -2.18
C ILE A 363 14.54 30.91 -0.88
N GLU A 364 14.20 30.23 0.18
CA GLU A 364 15.06 30.14 1.34
C GLU A 364 16.05 29.01 1.07
N ARG A 365 17.25 29.38 0.65
CA ARG A 365 18.37 28.46 0.57
C ARG A 365 18.83 28.19 1.99
N VAL A 366 18.45 27.04 2.52
CA VAL A 366 19.03 26.55 3.76
C VAL A 366 20.41 26.00 3.40
N ASP A 367 21.41 26.83 3.59
CA ASP A 367 22.80 26.37 3.63
C ASP A 367 22.94 25.50 4.89
N LEU A 368 22.92 24.20 4.71
CA LEU A 368 23.33 23.26 5.74
C LEU A 368 24.86 23.26 5.93
N ASN A 369 25.50 24.40 5.73
CA ASN A 369 26.96 24.62 5.88
C ASN A 369 27.41 24.81 7.33
N ALA A 370 26.54 24.61 8.32
CA ALA A 370 27.00 24.44 9.68
C ALA A 370 27.77 23.12 9.80
N PRO A 371 28.82 23.03 10.61
CA PRO A 371 29.43 21.74 10.86
C PRO A 371 28.33 20.80 11.36
N PHE A 372 27.98 19.80 10.52
CA PHE A 372 26.98 18.81 10.91
C PHE A 372 27.53 18.03 12.09
N ASP A 373 26.86 18.13 13.21
CA ASP A 373 27.15 17.36 14.39
C ASP A 373 26.52 15.97 14.32
N PHE A 374 26.68 15.31 13.17
CA PHE A 374 26.27 13.93 13.00
C PHE A 374 27.39 13.09 12.35
N ARG A 375 27.30 11.80 12.56
CA ARG A 375 28.23 10.83 11.99
C ARG A 375 27.47 9.59 11.53
N PHE A 376 27.76 9.16 10.30
CA PHE A 376 27.40 7.82 9.88
C PHE A 376 28.25 6.79 10.62
N GLY A 377 27.57 5.90 11.33
CA GLY A 377 28.15 4.76 12.01
C GLY A 377 28.26 3.55 11.10
N ASN A 378 27.99 2.38 11.65
CA ASN A 378 28.06 1.15 10.86
C ASN A 378 26.90 1.08 9.84
N LEU A 379 27.21 0.48 8.69
CA LEU A 379 26.23 0.08 7.68
C LEU A 379 26.13 -1.44 7.66
N TYR A 380 24.91 -1.94 7.70
CA TYR A 380 24.62 -3.37 7.65
C TYR A 380 23.70 -3.68 6.49
N THR A 381 23.76 -4.93 6.01
CA THR A 381 22.87 -5.43 4.96
C THR A 381 22.32 -6.80 5.29
N LYS A 382 21.15 -7.11 4.75
CA LYS A 382 20.57 -8.46 4.69
C LYS A 382 19.58 -8.55 3.52
N ASN A 383 19.26 -9.78 3.12
CA ASN A 383 18.20 -10.01 2.13
C ASN A 383 16.86 -9.57 2.70
N GLY A 384 16.10 -8.83 1.90
CA GLY A 384 14.72 -8.49 2.21
C GLY A 384 13.75 -9.63 1.89
N LYS A 385 12.55 -9.55 2.42
CA LYS A 385 11.45 -10.45 2.08
C LYS A 385 10.57 -9.80 1.03
N GLY A 386 10.18 -10.62 0.04
CA GLY A 386 9.23 -10.21 -0.98
C GLY A 386 9.74 -9.08 -1.87
N VAL A 387 8.88 -8.72 -2.77
CA VAL A 387 9.15 -7.79 -3.86
C VAL A 387 8.76 -6.38 -3.46
N PHE A 388 7.63 -6.22 -2.81
CA PHE A 388 7.02 -4.95 -2.51
C PHE A 388 6.60 -4.90 -1.05
N GLY A 389 6.72 -3.73 -0.44
CA GLY A 389 5.94 -3.30 0.68
C GLY A 389 5.92 -4.12 1.98
N TYR A 390 6.68 -5.19 2.09
CA TYR A 390 6.68 -6.03 3.29
C TYR A 390 7.55 -5.48 4.43
N VAL A 391 7.93 -4.21 4.37
CA VAL A 391 8.78 -3.61 5.42
C VAL A 391 8.07 -3.63 6.77
N GLU A 392 6.76 -3.39 6.81
CA GLU A 392 6.00 -3.46 8.06
C GLU A 392 5.94 -4.87 8.63
N GLU A 393 5.74 -5.89 7.78
CA GLU A 393 5.76 -7.28 8.20
C GLU A 393 7.17 -7.72 8.63
N GLU A 394 8.20 -7.23 7.98
CA GLU A 394 9.58 -7.43 8.38
C GLU A 394 9.91 -6.73 9.70
N ASN A 395 9.37 -5.53 9.91
CA ASN A 395 9.60 -4.72 11.11
C ASN A 395 8.92 -5.32 12.36
N GLN A 396 7.79 -6.00 12.21
CA GLN A 396 7.09 -6.69 13.29
C GLN A 396 7.88 -7.86 13.90
N GLY A 397 8.93 -8.33 13.25
CA GLY A 397 9.75 -9.48 13.64
C GLY A 397 11.15 -9.15 14.17
N ASN A 398 11.39 -8.01 14.82
CA ASN A 398 12.73 -7.59 15.26
C ASN A 398 13.70 -7.39 14.09
N ILE A 399 13.28 -6.71 13.05
CA ILE A 399 14.09 -6.43 11.87
C ILE A 399 15.46 -5.83 12.22
N TYR A 400 15.54 -5.07 13.31
CA TYR A 400 16.75 -4.38 13.76
C TYR A 400 17.73 -5.28 14.54
N THR A 401 17.37 -6.50 14.90
CA THR A 401 18.11 -7.29 15.91
C THR A 401 18.74 -8.57 15.42
N SER A 402 18.47 -9.04 14.21
CA SER A 402 18.95 -10.36 13.78
C SER A 402 19.45 -10.43 12.34
N ASN A 403 20.48 -11.24 12.13
CA ASN A 403 21.01 -11.65 10.82
C ASN A 403 21.56 -10.53 9.92
N TRP A 404 22.04 -9.44 10.51
CA TRP A 404 22.69 -8.37 9.79
C TRP A 404 24.16 -8.67 9.52
N LYS A 405 24.59 -8.44 8.29
CA LYS A 405 25.98 -8.50 7.87
C LYS A 405 26.53 -7.09 7.76
N LYS A 406 27.60 -6.78 8.48
CA LYS A 406 28.27 -5.48 8.41
C LYS A 406 28.93 -5.31 7.05
N ILE A 407 28.83 -4.11 6.48
CA ILE A 407 29.56 -3.70 5.30
C ILE A 407 30.78 -2.88 5.77
N GLU A 408 31.95 -3.31 5.37
CA GLU A 408 33.19 -2.60 5.67
C GLU A 408 33.56 -1.68 4.49
N ASN A 409 34.09 -0.50 4.81
CA ASN A 409 34.63 0.47 3.83
C ASN A 409 33.62 0.91 2.75
N PHE A 410 32.36 1.15 3.14
CA PHE A 410 31.36 1.65 2.21
C PHE A 410 31.70 3.08 1.77
N ASN A 411 31.74 3.32 0.45
CA ASN A 411 31.96 4.66 -0.10
C ASN A 411 30.63 5.37 -0.33
N TYR A 412 30.34 6.39 0.46
CA TYR A 412 29.09 7.18 0.39
C TYR A 412 29.06 8.18 -0.79
N GLU A 413 30.16 8.35 -1.51
CA GLU A 413 30.25 9.29 -2.63
C GLU A 413 30.03 8.61 -4.00
N GLU A 414 29.91 7.28 -4.00
CA GLU A 414 29.86 6.50 -5.23
C GLU A 414 28.50 5.82 -5.43
N LYS A 415 28.20 5.54 -6.70
CA LYS A 415 27.16 4.62 -7.11
C LYS A 415 27.68 3.19 -6.95
N HIS A 416 26.91 2.39 -6.25
CA HIS A 416 27.18 0.98 -6.04
C HIS A 416 26.33 0.11 -6.94
N GLU A 417 26.85 -1.08 -7.22
CA GLU A 417 26.19 -2.11 -7.97
C GLU A 417 26.28 -3.44 -7.21
N MET A 418 25.17 -4.17 -7.13
CA MET A 418 25.15 -5.50 -6.53
C MET A 418 24.29 -6.46 -7.34
N GLU A 419 24.65 -7.73 -7.30
CA GLU A 419 23.81 -8.79 -7.86
C GLU A 419 22.56 -8.95 -7.01
N LEU A 420 21.41 -8.77 -7.63
CA LEU A 420 20.11 -8.99 -7.03
C LEU A 420 19.16 -9.43 -8.15
N ASN A 421 18.64 -10.64 -8.02
CA ASN A 421 17.73 -11.16 -9.04
C ASN A 421 16.46 -10.32 -9.17
N PRO A 422 15.82 -10.34 -10.33
CA PRO A 422 14.50 -9.73 -10.49
C PRO A 422 13.52 -10.19 -9.40
N ARG A 423 12.67 -9.28 -8.94
CA ARG A 423 11.66 -9.49 -7.89
C ARG A 423 12.23 -9.81 -6.51
N GLN A 424 13.47 -9.45 -6.25
CA GLN A 424 14.09 -9.53 -4.93
C GLN A 424 14.33 -8.15 -4.34
N SER A 425 14.51 -8.13 -3.04
CA SER A 425 14.84 -6.93 -2.28
C SER A 425 16.03 -7.14 -1.36
N VAL A 426 16.69 -6.05 -1.01
CA VAL A 426 17.77 -6.01 -0.03
C VAL A 426 17.51 -4.88 0.96
N LEU A 427 17.86 -5.13 2.19
CA LEU A 427 17.76 -4.16 3.27
C LEU A 427 19.15 -3.66 3.65
N PHE A 428 19.24 -2.34 3.87
CA PHE A 428 20.38 -1.69 4.48
C PHE A 428 19.95 -1.03 5.79
N LEU A 429 20.74 -1.15 6.82
CA LEU A 429 20.56 -0.47 8.09
C LEU A 429 21.78 0.41 8.35
N GLN A 430 21.55 1.73 8.24
CA GLN A 430 22.56 2.75 8.52
C GLN A 430 22.37 3.29 9.93
N GLU A 431 23.38 3.14 10.76
CA GLU A 431 23.44 3.83 12.04
C GLU A 431 23.87 5.30 11.81
N ILE A 432 23.19 6.22 12.47
CA ILE A 432 23.52 7.64 12.43
C ILE A 432 23.54 8.17 13.86
N GLU A 433 24.64 8.80 14.25
CA GLU A 433 24.78 9.43 15.56
C GLU A 433 24.73 10.94 15.41
N SER A 434 23.84 11.58 16.17
CA SER A 434 23.64 13.04 16.13
C SER A 434 23.80 13.63 17.52
N THR A 435 24.49 14.75 17.62
CA THR A 435 24.72 15.44 18.90
C THR A 435 23.53 16.27 19.35
N GLU A 436 22.63 16.59 18.43
CA GLU A 436 21.41 17.36 18.68
C GLU A 436 20.25 16.91 17.78
N ASN A 437 19.05 17.42 18.02
CA ASN A 437 17.92 17.26 17.11
C ASN A 437 18.15 18.17 15.90
N GLN A 438 18.29 17.60 14.72
CA GLN A 438 18.57 18.34 13.49
C GLN A 438 18.03 17.66 12.25
N ASN A 439 17.81 18.42 11.19
CA ASN A 439 17.49 17.89 9.89
C ASN A 439 18.76 17.79 9.05
N ILE A 440 19.02 16.61 8.51
CA ILE A 440 20.07 16.40 7.51
C ILE A 440 19.45 16.03 6.18
N ALA A 441 20.19 16.18 5.09
CA ALA A 441 19.77 15.72 3.79
C ALA A 441 20.70 14.60 3.28
N VAL A 442 20.08 13.59 2.66
CA VAL A 442 20.78 12.46 2.06
C VAL A 442 20.25 12.28 0.64
N GLU A 443 21.15 12.17 -0.33
CA GLU A 443 20.78 11.77 -1.68
C GLU A 443 20.73 10.25 -1.74
N ILE A 444 19.57 9.71 -2.07
CA ILE A 444 19.33 8.29 -2.26
C ILE A 444 19.20 8.03 -3.76
N GLY A 445 20.04 7.16 -4.27
CA GLY A 445 19.96 6.69 -5.66
C GLY A 445 19.41 5.28 -5.73
N SER A 446 18.53 5.04 -6.69
CA SER A 446 18.00 3.70 -6.97
C SER A 446 17.66 3.53 -8.45
N GLY A 447 17.92 2.37 -8.99
CA GLY A 447 17.47 1.97 -10.33
C GLY A 447 16.03 1.45 -10.35
N ASN A 448 15.44 1.19 -9.17
CA ASN A 448 14.11 0.61 -9.02
C ASN A 448 13.38 1.25 -7.82
N GLY A 449 12.73 0.45 -7.00
CA GLY A 449 11.99 0.95 -5.85
C GLY A 449 12.85 1.14 -4.60
N VAL A 450 12.43 2.06 -3.74
CA VAL A 450 13.05 2.29 -2.44
C VAL A 450 12.02 2.60 -1.37
N TYR A 451 12.27 2.08 -0.16
CA TYR A 451 11.58 2.47 1.07
C TYR A 451 12.63 2.94 2.08
N LEU A 452 12.32 4.03 2.75
CA LEU A 452 13.13 4.57 3.84
C LEU A 452 12.30 4.69 5.10
N LEU A 453 12.84 4.14 6.19
CA LEU A 453 12.30 4.32 7.54
C LEU A 453 13.40 4.85 8.44
N LEU A 454 13.14 5.92 9.15
CA LEU A 454 14.04 6.42 10.19
C LEU A 454 13.41 6.15 11.55
N ASN A 455 14.14 5.46 12.43
CA ASN A 455 13.67 5.05 13.75
C ASN A 455 12.29 4.34 13.71
N GLY A 456 12.07 3.53 12.65
CA GLY A 456 10.83 2.78 12.43
C GLY A 456 9.68 3.57 11.79
N LYS A 457 9.86 4.86 11.51
CA LYS A 457 8.84 5.71 10.85
C LYS A 457 9.17 5.89 9.37
N TYR A 458 8.16 5.81 8.50
CA TYR A 458 8.33 6.04 7.07
C TYR A 458 8.75 7.46 6.76
N ILE A 459 9.80 7.59 5.97
CA ILE A 459 10.27 8.87 5.43
C ILE A 459 9.80 9.02 4.00
N THR A 460 10.06 8.03 3.17
CA THR A 460 9.60 7.98 1.80
C THR A 460 9.44 6.54 1.33
N ALA A 461 8.59 6.37 0.35
CA ALA A 461 8.45 5.12 -0.37
C ALA A 461 8.09 5.44 -1.81
N HIS A 462 8.84 4.90 -2.75
CA HIS A 462 8.44 4.90 -4.15
C HIS A 462 8.91 3.63 -4.84
N LEU A 463 8.17 3.25 -5.84
CA LEU A 463 8.48 2.15 -6.72
C LEU A 463 8.21 2.63 -8.14
N LEU A 464 9.23 2.58 -8.96
CA LEU A 464 9.14 2.95 -10.37
C LEU A 464 9.20 1.67 -11.22
N PRO A 465 8.07 1.01 -11.44
CA PRO A 465 8.04 -0.33 -12.03
C PRO A 465 8.50 -0.38 -13.48
N THR A 466 8.49 0.77 -14.16
CA THR A 466 8.77 0.87 -15.60
C THR A 466 10.12 1.50 -15.94
N GLN A 467 10.85 2.00 -14.94
CA GLN A 467 12.10 2.69 -15.19
C GLN A 467 13.27 1.86 -14.65
N ASP A 468 14.01 1.24 -15.56
CA ASP A 468 15.31 0.64 -15.26
C ASP A 468 16.41 1.73 -15.16
N GLU A 469 16.02 3.00 -15.21
CA GLU A 469 16.95 4.12 -15.13
C GLU A 469 17.25 4.47 -13.67
N TYR A 470 18.53 4.53 -13.36
CA TYR A 470 19.02 4.99 -12.07
C TYR A 470 18.63 6.45 -11.82
N GLN A 471 17.84 6.68 -10.79
CA GLN A 471 17.39 8.00 -10.37
C GLN A 471 17.90 8.32 -8.97
N LYS A 472 18.12 9.60 -8.73
CA LYS A 472 18.56 10.14 -7.45
C LYS A 472 17.49 11.05 -6.86
N GLU A 473 17.33 10.98 -5.57
CA GLU A 473 16.43 11.86 -4.84
C GLU A 473 17.03 12.35 -3.53
N ILE A 474 16.72 13.59 -3.18
CA ILE A 474 17.11 14.18 -1.91
C ILE A 474 16.02 13.91 -0.87
N VAL A 475 16.42 13.29 0.22
CA VAL A 475 15.53 12.95 1.34
C VAL A 475 16.03 13.68 2.59
N VAL A 476 15.13 14.36 3.28
CA VAL A 476 15.44 15.01 4.56
C VAL A 476 15.18 14.03 5.69
N LEU A 477 16.17 13.86 6.54
CA LEU A 477 16.13 12.98 7.71
C LEU A 477 16.12 13.83 8.99
N PRO A 478 15.01 13.90 9.72
CA PRO A 478 14.96 14.57 11.01
C PRO A 478 15.58 13.66 12.08
N LEU A 479 16.84 13.90 12.39
CA LEU A 479 17.55 13.15 13.40
C LEU A 479 17.16 13.60 14.81
N GLU A 480 17.01 12.62 15.69
CA GLU A 480 16.95 12.84 17.13
C GLU A 480 18.38 12.86 17.70
N LYS A 481 18.57 13.58 18.80
CA LYS A 481 19.83 13.55 19.54
C LYS A 481 20.13 12.12 20.00
N GLY A 482 21.34 11.65 19.69
CA GLY A 482 21.80 10.31 20.01
C GLY A 482 21.81 9.40 18.78
N LYS A 483 21.47 8.15 18.99
CA LYS A 483 21.52 7.10 17.95
C LYS A 483 20.23 7.09 17.14
N ASN A 484 20.36 7.13 15.83
CA ASN A 484 19.29 6.98 14.86
C ASN A 484 19.58 5.78 13.96
N GLN A 485 18.54 5.13 13.48
CA GLN A 485 18.62 3.98 12.58
C GLN A 485 17.83 4.28 11.31
N LEU A 486 18.53 4.41 10.20
CA LEU A 486 17.94 4.57 8.87
C LEU A 486 17.88 3.19 8.20
N LEU A 487 16.69 2.65 8.06
CA LEU A 487 16.43 1.43 7.30
C LEU A 487 16.08 1.81 5.87
N ILE A 488 16.82 1.23 4.92
CA ILE A 488 16.59 1.41 3.49
C ILE A 488 16.30 0.05 2.89
N LYS A 489 15.14 -0.10 2.24
CA LYS A 489 14.82 -1.28 1.44
C LYS A 489 14.91 -0.91 -0.03
N TYR A 490 15.85 -1.48 -0.74
CA TYR A 490 15.92 -1.43 -2.18
C TYR A 490 15.27 -2.66 -2.79
N PHE A 491 14.57 -2.42 -3.86
CA PHE A 491 13.82 -3.43 -4.58
C PHE A 491 14.27 -3.50 -6.04
N ASN A 492 14.46 -4.71 -6.55
CA ASN A 492 14.80 -4.94 -7.96
C ASN A 492 13.62 -5.54 -8.71
N HIS A 493 13.11 -4.83 -9.71
CA HIS A 493 11.95 -5.27 -10.48
C HIS A 493 12.32 -6.20 -11.64
N LYS A 494 13.23 -5.79 -12.52
CA LYS A 494 13.55 -6.52 -13.75
C LYS A 494 15.03 -6.64 -14.05
N ALA A 495 15.85 -5.76 -13.51
CA ALA A 495 17.27 -5.73 -13.85
C ALA A 495 18.02 -6.93 -13.26
N ASP A 496 19.12 -7.33 -13.88
CA ASP A 496 20.00 -8.37 -13.35
C ASP A 496 20.83 -7.89 -12.15
N ARG A 497 20.91 -6.57 -11.96
CA ARG A 497 21.69 -5.91 -10.93
C ARG A 497 20.95 -4.73 -10.33
N LEU A 498 21.13 -4.53 -9.04
CA LEU A 498 20.67 -3.35 -8.33
C LEU A 498 21.74 -2.27 -8.39
N ASN A 499 21.38 -1.10 -8.89
CA ASN A 499 22.17 0.12 -8.79
C ASN A 499 21.63 1.00 -7.65
N PHE A 500 22.49 1.43 -6.73
CA PHE A 500 22.07 2.26 -5.60
C PHE A 500 23.18 3.20 -5.11
N SER A 501 22.80 4.24 -4.39
CA SER A 501 23.72 5.10 -3.64
C SER A 501 23.06 5.64 -2.38
N ILE A 502 23.89 6.00 -1.41
CA ILE A 502 23.51 6.67 -0.17
C ILE A 502 24.56 7.75 0.05
N THR A 503 24.23 8.99 -0.22
CA THR A 503 25.20 10.09 -0.19
C THR A 503 24.71 11.21 0.74
N PRO A 504 25.37 11.51 1.86
CA PRO A 504 25.06 12.69 2.65
C PRO A 504 25.39 13.93 1.84
N ILE A 505 24.48 14.90 1.85
CA ILE A 505 24.68 16.15 1.11
C ILE A 505 24.78 17.34 2.06
N THR A 506 25.62 18.30 1.68
CA THR A 506 25.96 19.45 2.52
C THR A 506 25.17 20.73 2.19
N GLY A 507 24.26 20.64 1.24
CA GLY A 507 23.39 21.75 0.87
C GLY A 507 22.24 21.29 0.00
N TRP A 508 21.07 21.84 0.21
CA TRP A 508 19.89 21.56 -0.59
C TRP A 508 18.96 22.77 -0.62
N ILE A 509 18.21 22.91 -1.69
CA ILE A 509 17.26 24.01 -1.87
C ILE A 509 15.88 23.49 -1.53
N HIS A 510 15.19 24.20 -0.65
CA HIS A 510 13.77 24.01 -0.45
C HIS A 510 12.99 25.28 -0.72
N TYR A 511 11.72 25.08 -1.06
CA TYR A 511 10.80 26.15 -1.40
C TYR A 511 9.74 26.26 -0.32
N LYS A 512 9.35 27.49 0.01
CA LYS A 512 8.25 27.76 0.94
C LYS A 512 7.08 28.38 0.20
N MET A 513 5.89 27.95 0.54
CA MET A 513 4.66 28.50 -0.01
C MET A 513 3.56 28.59 1.04
N LYS A 514 2.88 29.73 1.10
CA LYS A 514 1.67 29.88 1.91
C LYS A 514 0.49 29.25 1.19
N LEU A 515 -0.22 28.39 1.91
CA LEU A 515 -1.48 27.80 1.46
C LEU A 515 -2.65 28.76 1.73
N PRO A 516 -3.81 28.52 1.11
CA PRO A 516 -5.03 29.27 1.44
C PRO A 516 -5.39 29.16 2.92
N ALA A 517 -6.00 30.21 3.47
CA ALA A 517 -6.49 30.21 4.84
C ALA A 517 -7.70 29.29 5.02
N PHE A 518 -7.78 28.64 6.20
CA PHE A 518 -8.88 27.76 6.60
C PHE A 518 -9.49 28.23 7.92
N LYS A 519 -10.81 28.23 8.00
CA LYS A 519 -11.55 28.58 9.22
C LYS A 519 -11.67 27.37 10.13
N LEU A 520 -11.42 27.56 11.43
CA LEU A 520 -11.49 26.50 12.42
C LEU A 520 -12.67 26.67 13.37
N LYS A 521 -13.22 25.56 13.85
CA LYS A 521 -14.20 25.54 14.94
C LYS A 521 -13.48 25.64 16.28
N LYS A 522 -14.05 26.35 17.24
CA LYS A 522 -13.44 26.51 18.57
C LYS A 522 -13.26 25.17 19.30
N SER A 523 -12.11 25.01 19.95
CA SER A 523 -11.82 23.98 20.98
C SER A 523 -11.99 22.52 20.54
N ALA A 524 -11.63 22.21 19.29
CA ALA A 524 -11.66 20.84 18.77
C ALA A 524 -10.26 20.40 18.34
N THR A 525 -10.06 19.11 18.25
CA THR A 525 -8.97 18.56 17.47
C THR A 525 -9.33 18.71 16.00
N HIS A 526 -8.42 19.29 15.23
CA HIS A 526 -8.54 19.51 13.80
C HIS A 526 -7.66 18.53 13.06
N GLN A 527 -8.04 18.20 11.82
CA GLN A 527 -7.24 17.37 10.95
C GLN A 527 -6.82 18.19 9.72
N LEU A 528 -5.50 18.26 9.49
CA LEU A 528 -4.92 18.76 8.24
C LEU A 528 -4.47 17.54 7.42
N SER A 529 -4.86 17.49 6.15
CA SER A 529 -4.39 16.49 5.19
C SER A 529 -3.87 17.19 3.94
N ILE A 530 -2.73 16.74 3.46
CA ILE A 530 -2.11 17.20 2.20
C ILE A 530 -1.85 15.97 1.34
N LYS A 531 -2.43 15.93 0.15
CA LYS A 531 -2.31 14.81 -0.80
C LYS A 531 -2.08 15.31 -2.21
N GLU A 532 -1.50 14.50 -3.07
CA GLU A 532 -1.58 14.75 -4.51
C GLU A 532 -3.05 14.75 -4.96
N SER A 533 -3.44 15.78 -5.72
CA SER A 533 -4.82 15.90 -6.22
C SER A 533 -5.07 15.02 -7.45
N ASN A 534 -4.04 14.78 -8.22
CA ASN A 534 -4.10 13.95 -9.43
C ASN A 534 -2.77 13.19 -9.57
N PRO A 535 -2.61 12.07 -8.86
CA PRO A 535 -1.38 11.31 -8.91
C PRO A 535 -1.16 10.74 -10.33
N ASP A 536 -0.04 11.12 -10.95
CA ASP A 536 0.39 10.58 -12.23
C ASP A 536 1.41 9.46 -11.99
N SER A 537 1.27 8.35 -12.69
CA SER A 537 2.16 7.18 -12.61
C SER A 537 3.63 7.48 -12.92
N LYS A 538 3.89 8.56 -13.64
CA LYS A 538 5.23 8.98 -14.04
C LYS A 538 5.88 9.96 -13.05
N VAL A 539 5.16 10.38 -12.04
CA VAL A 539 5.61 11.40 -11.10
C VAL A 539 6.14 10.73 -9.84
N SER A 540 7.29 11.22 -9.35
CA SER A 540 7.84 10.81 -8.07
C SER A 540 6.87 11.11 -6.92
N PRO A 541 6.91 10.35 -5.82
CA PRO A 541 6.02 10.52 -4.68
C PRO A 541 6.06 11.94 -4.11
N LEU A 542 4.95 12.36 -3.48
CA LEU A 542 4.88 13.65 -2.80
C LEU A 542 5.87 13.69 -1.62
N ARG A 543 6.72 14.70 -1.58
CA ARG A 543 7.71 14.89 -0.52
C ARG A 543 7.55 16.24 0.14
N MET A 544 7.03 16.19 1.35
CA MET A 544 6.86 17.36 2.20
C MET A 544 7.86 17.28 3.35
N ASN A 545 8.85 18.13 3.36
CA ASN A 545 9.85 18.12 4.42
C ASN A 545 9.31 18.72 5.71
N ASN A 546 8.62 19.84 5.62
CA ASN A 546 7.96 20.48 6.73
C ASN A 546 6.65 21.14 6.28
N VAL A 547 5.66 21.08 7.15
CA VAL A 547 4.50 21.96 7.09
C VAL A 547 4.55 22.82 8.33
N GLU A 548 4.89 24.08 8.16
CA GLU A 548 4.73 25.05 9.24
C GLU A 548 3.32 25.61 9.17
N VAL A 549 2.48 25.17 10.08
CA VAL A 549 1.20 25.82 10.30
C VAL A 549 1.45 27.03 11.18
N ARG A 550 1.82 28.14 10.57
CA ARG A 550 1.93 29.40 11.30
C ARG A 550 0.52 29.88 11.65
N PHE A 551 0.27 29.93 12.92
CA PHE A 551 -0.96 30.45 13.49
C PHE A 551 -0.85 31.95 13.72
#